data_dff1cca87aa7eb2f0fc8a095b8c39875
#
_entry.id   dff1cca87aa7eb2f0fc8a095b8c39875
#
_cell.length_a   1.000
_cell.length_b   1.000
_cell.length_c   1.000
_cell.angle_alpha   90.00
_cell.angle_beta   90.00
_cell.angle_gamma   90.00
#
_symmetry.space_group_name_H-M   'P 1'
#
loop_
_entity.id
_entity.type
_entity.pdbx_description
1 polymer ?
#
loop_
_entity_poly.entity_id
_entity_poly.type
_entity_poly.pdbx_seq_one_letter_code
_entity_poly.pdbx_strand_id
1 'polypeptide(L)'
;GCHGAHDVGFYEKTLREILDSGIPYDSICFKDASGTSSPKKVYETIKMARGLVPEGTHLRLHTHETAGVSVAAYMAALDAGIDGIDMAASPVSGGTSQPDILTMLHATKGMDYDLGGLEIDKILTYEKEVQSALSDYFMPPEATMVSPLIPFSPMPGGALTANTQMMRDNGILERFPDVIDAMREVVERGGYGTSVTPVSQFYFQQALNNVMQGPWKAIAPGYGKMVLGYFGKTPVAPDPEIVKIASEKLGLEPTTEKVLDLTEADPTKSLGHWENILKEEGIETTEENIFIAAACQEKGITFPKGEA
;
A
#
# COMPACT_ATOMS: atom_id res chain seq x y z
N GLY A 1 -2.53 5.56 9.33
CA GLY A 1 -2.92 6.74 8.60
C GLY A 1 -3.09 7.98 9.46
N CYS A 2 -2.99 9.15 8.86
CA CYS A 2 -3.17 10.45 9.52
C CYS A 2 -4.64 10.79 9.80
N HIS A 3 -5.59 10.02 9.26
CA HIS A 3 -7.02 10.24 9.47
C HIS A 3 -7.52 9.62 10.78
N GLY A 4 -8.48 10.30 11.42
CA GLY A 4 -9.14 9.81 12.63
C GLY A 4 -9.90 8.49 12.46
N ALA A 5 -10.25 8.14 11.21
CA ALA A 5 -10.92 6.87 10.90
C ALA A 5 -10.07 5.62 11.16
N HIS A 6 -8.74 5.75 11.22
CA HIS A 6 -7.80 4.65 11.51
C HIS A 6 -7.09 4.91 12.84
N ASP A 7 -7.84 5.11 13.91
CA ASP A 7 -7.31 5.26 15.27
C ASP A 7 -6.88 3.91 15.89
N VAL A 8 -6.38 3.93 17.12
CA VAL A 8 -5.96 2.71 17.83
C VAL A 8 -7.13 1.75 18.01
N GLY A 9 -8.35 2.25 18.25
CA GLY A 9 -9.55 1.43 18.37
C GLY A 9 -9.92 0.68 17.10
N PHE A 10 -9.72 1.30 15.93
CA PHE A 10 -9.88 0.64 14.64
C PHE A 10 -8.90 -0.54 14.50
N TYR A 11 -7.62 -0.34 14.85
CA TYR A 11 -6.62 -1.42 14.80
C TYR A 11 -6.91 -2.51 15.83
N GLU A 12 -7.37 -2.16 17.03
CA GLU A 12 -7.75 -3.13 18.04
C GLU A 12 -8.91 -4.02 17.57
N LYS A 13 -9.97 -3.41 17.03
CA LYS A 13 -11.10 -4.14 16.48
C LYS A 13 -10.66 -5.10 15.37
N THR A 14 -9.89 -4.62 14.40
CA THR A 14 -9.42 -5.43 13.29
C THR A 14 -8.52 -6.57 13.76
N LEU A 15 -7.62 -6.31 14.71
CA LEU A 15 -6.76 -7.35 15.28
C LEU A 15 -7.57 -8.43 16.00
N ARG A 16 -8.57 -8.05 16.80
CA ARG A 16 -9.46 -9.01 17.46
C ARG A 16 -10.20 -9.88 16.43
N GLU A 17 -10.74 -9.29 15.36
CA GLU A 17 -11.41 -10.03 14.29
C GLU A 17 -10.45 -11.05 13.63
N ILE A 18 -9.18 -10.71 13.43
CA ILE A 18 -8.15 -11.63 12.92
C ILE A 18 -7.90 -12.75 13.92
N LEU A 19 -7.68 -12.44 15.19
CA LEU A 19 -7.41 -13.43 16.24
C LEU A 19 -8.58 -14.39 16.43
N ASP A 20 -9.82 -13.87 16.41
CA ASP A 20 -11.05 -14.64 16.58
C ASP A 20 -11.42 -15.49 15.37
N SER A 21 -10.83 -15.23 14.19
CA SER A 21 -11.11 -15.97 12.95
C SER A 21 -10.61 -17.42 12.98
N GLY A 22 -9.69 -17.75 13.89
CA GLY A 22 -9.05 -19.06 13.97
C GLY A 22 -8.07 -19.37 12.83
N ILE A 23 -7.75 -18.40 11.98
CA ILE A 23 -6.75 -18.56 10.91
C ILE A 23 -5.36 -18.68 11.56
N PRO A 24 -4.57 -19.72 11.23
CA PRO A 24 -3.23 -19.87 11.76
C PRO A 24 -2.31 -18.75 11.23
N TYR A 25 -1.43 -18.25 12.08
CA TYR A 25 -0.42 -17.23 11.74
C TYR A 25 0.84 -17.44 12.56
N ASP A 26 1.99 -17.11 12.00
CA ASP A 26 3.29 -17.17 12.67
C ASP A 26 3.70 -15.80 13.22
N SER A 27 3.26 -14.73 12.56
CA SER A 27 3.59 -13.35 12.92
C SER A 27 2.51 -12.39 12.47
N ILE A 28 2.51 -11.19 13.04
CA ILE A 28 1.60 -10.10 12.65
C ILE A 28 2.43 -8.87 12.29
N CYS A 29 2.20 -8.34 11.07
CA CYS A 29 2.83 -7.13 10.60
C CYS A 29 1.84 -5.96 10.58
N PHE A 30 2.17 -4.90 11.30
CA PHE A 30 1.48 -3.62 11.18
C PHE A 30 2.12 -2.83 10.04
N LYS A 31 1.30 -2.41 9.08
CA LYS A 31 1.78 -1.69 7.90
C LYS A 31 1.29 -0.24 7.87
N ASP A 32 2.23 0.69 7.87
CA ASP A 32 2.01 2.10 7.56
C ASP A 32 2.53 2.40 6.15
N ALA A 33 1.71 2.09 5.14
CA ALA A 33 2.09 2.17 3.74
C ALA A 33 2.43 3.58 3.24
N SER A 34 1.98 4.61 3.94
CA SER A 34 2.22 6.01 3.59
C SER A 34 3.25 6.72 4.49
N GLY A 35 3.77 6.05 5.52
CA GLY A 35 4.72 6.66 6.45
C GLY A 35 4.15 7.84 7.24
N THR A 36 2.86 7.84 7.55
CA THR A 36 2.15 8.99 8.14
C THR A 36 1.64 8.75 9.56
N SER A 37 1.86 7.59 10.11
CA SER A 37 1.50 7.30 11.50
C SER A 37 2.41 8.06 12.45
N SER A 38 1.82 8.84 13.37
CA SER A 38 2.60 9.54 14.37
C SER A 38 3.26 8.55 15.34
N PRO A 39 4.44 8.87 15.91
CA PRO A 39 5.12 8.02 16.88
C PRO A 39 4.23 7.61 18.05
N LYS A 40 3.42 8.55 18.58
CA LYS A 40 2.44 8.25 19.64
C LYS A 40 1.45 7.17 19.23
N LYS A 41 0.86 7.30 18.04
CA LYS A 41 -0.10 6.31 17.53
C LYS A 41 0.55 4.94 17.35
N VAL A 42 1.78 4.90 16.81
CA VAL A 42 2.55 3.66 16.67
C VAL A 42 2.78 3.02 18.03
N TYR A 43 3.26 3.77 19.02
CA TYR A 43 3.47 3.28 20.37
C TYR A 43 2.19 2.66 20.96
N GLU A 44 1.09 3.41 20.92
CA GLU A 44 -0.21 2.97 21.47
C GLU A 44 -0.74 1.72 20.76
N THR A 45 -0.59 1.64 19.42
CA THR A 45 -1.04 0.51 18.62
C THR A 45 -0.22 -0.75 18.92
N ILE A 46 1.10 -0.66 18.96
CA ILE A 46 1.96 -1.81 19.26
C ILE A 46 1.77 -2.27 20.71
N LYS A 47 1.65 -1.33 21.65
CA LYS A 47 1.40 -1.65 23.06
C LYS A 47 0.05 -2.38 23.25
N MET A 48 -0.99 -1.93 22.57
CA MET A 48 -2.29 -2.58 22.54
C MET A 48 -2.18 -3.99 21.96
N ALA A 49 -1.50 -4.13 20.79
CA ALA A 49 -1.34 -5.42 20.13
C ALA A 49 -0.58 -6.43 21.00
N ARG A 50 0.52 -5.99 21.66
CA ARG A 50 1.31 -6.86 22.57
C ARG A 50 0.46 -7.39 23.73
N GLY A 51 -0.54 -6.63 24.18
CA GLY A 51 -1.47 -7.07 25.21
C GLY A 51 -2.57 -8.04 24.73
N LEU A 52 -2.75 -8.19 23.42
CA LEU A 52 -3.79 -9.05 22.83
C LEU A 52 -3.28 -10.36 22.26
N VAL A 53 -2.07 -10.33 21.68
CA VAL A 53 -1.51 -11.53 21.04
C VAL A 53 -0.92 -12.49 22.06
N PRO A 54 -0.91 -13.79 21.79
CA PRO A 54 -0.22 -14.77 22.63
C PRO A 54 1.25 -14.39 22.86
N GLU A 55 1.78 -14.79 24.03
CA GLU A 55 3.20 -14.63 24.32
C GLU A 55 4.05 -15.35 23.27
N GLY A 56 5.14 -14.71 22.83
CA GLY A 56 6.01 -15.21 21.77
C GLY A 56 5.54 -14.94 20.34
N THR A 57 4.35 -14.38 20.13
CA THR A 57 3.94 -13.93 18.79
C THR A 57 4.85 -12.81 18.31
N HIS A 58 5.51 -13.01 17.14
CA HIS A 58 6.36 -12.02 16.53
C HIS A 58 5.52 -10.86 15.96
N LEU A 59 5.76 -9.66 16.46
CA LEU A 59 5.16 -8.42 15.94
C LEU A 59 6.18 -7.64 15.11
N ARG A 60 5.76 -7.20 13.92
CA ARG A 60 6.58 -6.42 12.99
C ARG A 60 5.90 -5.10 12.64
N LEU A 61 6.69 -4.05 12.46
CA LEU A 61 6.24 -2.80 11.89
C LEU A 61 6.93 -2.54 10.56
N HIS A 62 6.13 -2.26 9.53
CA HIS A 62 6.57 -1.78 8.23
C HIS A 62 6.05 -0.37 8.00
N THR A 63 6.94 0.60 7.83
CA THR A 63 6.57 1.98 7.48
C THR A 63 7.46 2.51 6.35
N HIS A 64 7.10 3.65 5.78
CA HIS A 64 7.84 4.34 4.72
C HIS A 64 8.37 5.69 5.22
N GLU A 65 9.46 6.18 4.65
CA GLU A 65 10.08 7.48 5.01
C GLU A 65 9.45 8.66 4.25
N THR A 66 8.33 8.44 3.58
CA THR A 66 7.68 9.45 2.70
C THR A 66 7.41 10.79 3.39
N ALA A 67 7.05 10.76 4.67
CA ALA A 67 6.74 11.96 5.48
C ALA A 67 7.89 12.41 6.39
N GLY A 68 9.02 11.69 6.41
CA GLY A 68 10.18 12.03 7.26
C GLY A 68 10.00 11.72 8.74
N VAL A 69 9.07 10.84 9.13
CA VAL A 69 8.78 10.52 10.54
C VAL A 69 9.01 9.05 10.90
N SER A 70 9.43 8.22 9.97
CA SER A 70 9.49 6.78 10.17
C SER A 70 10.55 6.34 11.17
N VAL A 71 11.70 7.01 11.25
CA VAL A 71 12.72 6.75 12.29
C VAL A 71 12.11 6.95 13.69
N ALA A 72 11.42 8.06 13.91
CA ALA A 72 10.75 8.33 15.19
C ALA A 72 9.61 7.32 15.46
N ALA A 73 8.90 6.88 14.42
CA ALA A 73 7.87 5.85 14.54
C ALA A 73 8.47 4.49 14.91
N TYR A 74 9.60 4.10 14.33
CA TYR A 74 10.31 2.88 14.69
C TYR A 74 10.85 2.93 16.13
N MET A 75 11.41 4.06 16.56
CA MET A 75 11.84 4.23 17.96
C MET A 75 10.67 4.03 18.93
N ALA A 76 9.51 4.62 18.63
CA ALA A 76 8.30 4.44 19.42
C ALA A 76 7.79 2.97 19.42
N ALA A 77 7.94 2.26 18.30
CA ALA A 77 7.59 0.84 18.21
C ALA A 77 8.53 -0.04 19.06
N LEU A 78 9.84 0.23 19.04
CA LEU A 78 10.83 -0.44 19.88
C LEU A 78 10.50 -0.26 21.37
N ASP A 79 10.20 0.96 21.79
CA ASP A 79 9.78 1.27 23.17
C ASP A 79 8.46 0.56 23.56
N ALA A 80 7.60 0.29 22.60
CA ALA A 80 6.35 -0.44 22.80
C ALA A 80 6.49 -1.97 22.81
N GLY A 81 7.67 -2.50 22.47
CA GLY A 81 7.96 -3.93 22.48
C GLY A 81 7.70 -4.64 21.14
N ILE A 82 7.99 -3.98 20.02
CA ILE A 82 8.02 -4.62 18.69
C ILE A 82 9.22 -5.56 18.58
N ASP A 83 9.07 -6.67 17.84
CA ASP A 83 10.16 -7.65 17.64
C ASP A 83 10.92 -7.41 16.34
N GLY A 84 10.31 -6.77 15.35
CA GLY A 84 10.93 -6.53 14.06
C GLY A 84 10.49 -5.21 13.41
N ILE A 85 11.44 -4.58 12.70
CA ILE A 85 11.22 -3.40 11.86
C ILE A 85 11.84 -3.65 10.50
N ASP A 86 11.21 -3.10 9.45
CA ASP A 86 11.71 -3.22 8.10
C ASP A 86 12.52 -1.98 7.72
N MET A 87 13.72 -2.21 7.21
CA MET A 87 14.65 -1.15 6.82
C MET A 87 15.13 -1.36 5.39
N ALA A 88 15.73 -0.35 4.82
CA ALA A 88 16.33 -0.40 3.49
C ALA A 88 17.80 -0.04 3.54
N ALA A 89 18.55 -0.47 2.53
CA ALA A 89 19.95 -0.12 2.36
C ALA A 89 20.09 1.04 1.37
N SER A 90 21.06 1.93 1.59
CA SER A 90 21.49 2.90 0.58
C SER A 90 21.94 2.15 -0.70
N PRO A 91 21.62 2.62 -1.93
CA PRO A 91 21.01 3.91 -2.27
C PRO A 91 19.48 3.92 -2.36
N VAL A 92 18.79 2.84 -1.97
CA VAL A 92 17.33 2.71 -2.12
C VAL A 92 16.55 2.99 -0.83
N SER A 93 17.21 3.49 0.20
CA SER A 93 16.58 3.92 1.45
C SER A 93 16.00 5.33 1.38
N GLY A 94 15.12 5.68 2.30
CA GLY A 94 14.50 7.00 2.41
C GLY A 94 13.31 7.21 1.47
N GLY A 95 12.70 8.38 1.51
CA GLY A 95 11.59 8.77 0.65
C GLY A 95 10.47 7.73 0.58
N THR A 96 10.23 7.18 -0.60
CA THR A 96 9.17 6.18 -0.82
C THR A 96 9.53 4.77 -0.31
N SER A 97 10.78 4.56 0.15
CA SER A 97 11.25 3.33 0.78
C SER A 97 11.23 3.45 2.32
N GLN A 98 11.94 2.57 2.99
CA GLN A 98 12.09 2.54 4.44
C GLN A 98 13.29 3.38 4.89
N PRO A 99 13.41 3.68 6.20
CA PRO A 99 14.63 4.25 6.74
C PRO A 99 15.85 3.37 6.47
N ASP A 100 17.00 4.02 6.36
CA ASP A 100 18.27 3.36 6.18
C ASP A 100 18.70 2.57 7.42
N ILE A 101 19.31 1.40 7.22
CA ILE A 101 19.81 0.50 8.27
C ILE A 101 20.82 1.24 9.16
N LEU A 102 21.79 1.95 8.56
CA LEU A 102 22.84 2.67 9.32
C LEU A 102 22.24 3.83 10.14
N THR A 103 21.19 4.48 9.61
CA THR A 103 20.46 5.53 10.34
C THR A 103 19.83 4.96 11.61
N MET A 104 19.18 3.79 11.51
CA MET A 104 18.58 3.15 12.68
C MET A 104 19.61 2.62 13.67
N LEU A 105 20.72 2.05 13.21
CA LEU A 105 21.83 1.67 14.08
C LEU A 105 22.41 2.86 14.84
N HIS A 106 22.48 4.01 14.18
CA HIS A 106 22.93 5.24 14.85
C HIS A 106 21.90 5.78 15.84
N ALA A 107 20.61 5.76 15.48
CA ALA A 107 19.52 6.22 16.33
C ALA A 107 19.36 5.39 17.60
N THR A 108 19.65 4.08 17.54
CA THR A 108 19.56 3.15 18.69
C THR A 108 20.85 3.01 19.48
N LYS A 109 21.92 3.72 19.08
CA LYS A 109 23.23 3.61 19.73
C LYS A 109 23.18 3.97 21.22
N GLY A 110 23.62 3.04 22.06
CA GLY A 110 23.63 3.22 23.52
C GLY A 110 22.29 2.91 24.21
N MET A 111 21.32 2.43 23.46
CA MET A 111 20.08 1.87 24.01
C MET A 111 20.21 0.36 24.23
N ASP A 112 19.41 -0.18 25.14
CA ASP A 112 19.42 -1.58 25.50
C ASP A 112 18.46 -2.39 24.59
N TYR A 113 18.77 -2.43 23.27
CA TYR A 113 18.07 -3.24 22.28
C TYR A 113 18.98 -4.31 21.72
N ASP A 114 18.44 -5.53 21.55
CA ASP A 114 19.10 -6.57 20.76
C ASP A 114 18.86 -6.28 19.26
N LEU A 115 19.93 -5.90 18.57
CA LEU A 115 19.88 -5.56 17.14
C LEU A 115 20.20 -6.76 16.24
N GLY A 116 20.12 -8.02 16.76
CA GLY A 116 20.30 -9.22 15.98
C GLY A 116 21.72 -9.45 15.47
N GLY A 117 22.74 -8.85 16.11
CA GLY A 117 24.14 -9.04 15.74
C GLY A 117 24.53 -8.36 14.41
N LEU A 118 23.89 -7.29 14.01
CA LEU A 118 24.23 -6.53 12.81
C LEU A 118 25.64 -5.95 12.88
N GLU A 119 26.44 -6.21 11.84
CA GLU A 119 27.84 -5.75 11.74
C GLU A 119 27.93 -4.62 10.70
N ILE A 120 28.38 -3.43 11.12
CA ILE A 120 28.45 -2.22 10.28
C ILE A 120 29.27 -2.48 9.01
N ASP A 121 30.41 -3.14 9.11
CA ASP A 121 31.29 -3.39 7.94
C ASP A 121 30.59 -4.29 6.87
N LYS A 122 29.77 -5.24 7.31
CA LYS A 122 28.98 -6.08 6.40
C LYS A 122 27.87 -5.28 5.74
N ILE A 123 27.23 -4.38 6.48
CA ILE A 123 26.19 -3.49 5.93
C ILE A 123 26.80 -2.54 4.90
N LEU A 124 27.91 -1.90 5.22
CA LEU A 124 28.62 -1.01 4.28
C LEU A 124 29.06 -1.75 3.01
N THR A 125 29.49 -3.02 3.11
CA THR A 125 29.82 -3.84 1.96
C THR A 125 28.57 -4.13 1.13
N TYR A 126 27.48 -4.55 1.77
CA TYR A 126 26.20 -4.81 1.13
C TYR A 126 25.67 -3.58 0.39
N GLU A 127 25.69 -2.40 1.01
CA GLU A 127 25.25 -1.15 0.37
C GLU A 127 26.06 -0.78 -0.88
N LYS A 128 27.39 -1.00 -0.86
CA LYS A 128 28.22 -0.81 -2.04
C LYS A 128 27.86 -1.74 -3.20
N GLU A 129 27.55 -3.01 -2.89
CA GLU A 129 27.11 -3.96 -3.90
C GLU A 129 25.74 -3.57 -4.47
N VAL A 130 24.79 -3.16 -3.63
CA VAL A 130 23.48 -2.66 -4.08
C VAL A 130 23.65 -1.42 -4.96
N GLN A 131 24.49 -0.46 -4.57
CA GLN A 131 24.76 0.72 -5.36
C GLN A 131 25.40 0.37 -6.71
N SER A 132 26.33 -0.58 -6.74
CA SER A 132 26.95 -1.05 -7.99
C SER A 132 25.93 -1.74 -8.90
N ALA A 133 25.09 -2.61 -8.35
CA ALA A 133 24.06 -3.32 -9.11
C ALA A 133 22.99 -2.40 -9.71
N LEU A 134 22.71 -1.27 -9.06
CA LEU A 134 21.71 -0.30 -9.49
C LEU A 134 22.28 0.89 -10.29
N SER A 135 23.58 0.89 -10.60
CA SER A 135 24.24 2.03 -11.27
C SER A 135 23.66 2.38 -12.64
N ASP A 136 23.11 1.40 -13.35
CA ASP A 136 22.53 1.57 -14.69
C ASP A 136 21.04 1.94 -14.67
N TYR A 137 20.42 2.01 -13.47
CA TYR A 137 19.01 2.33 -13.33
C TYR A 137 18.81 3.80 -12.93
N PHE A 138 17.84 4.42 -13.56
CA PHE A 138 17.43 5.78 -13.18
C PHE A 138 16.67 5.75 -11.85
N MET A 139 17.19 6.49 -10.88
CA MET A 139 16.51 6.71 -9.58
C MET A 139 15.88 8.11 -9.59
N PRO A 140 14.55 8.23 -9.73
CA PRO A 140 13.90 9.53 -9.76
C PRO A 140 14.01 10.23 -8.40
N PRO A 141 14.24 11.56 -8.36
CA PRO A 141 14.37 12.31 -7.09
C PRO A 141 13.18 12.11 -6.15
N GLU A 142 11.97 11.98 -6.70
CA GLU A 142 10.74 11.78 -5.93
C GLU A 142 10.72 10.46 -5.15
N ALA A 143 11.53 9.49 -5.56
CA ALA A 143 11.64 8.20 -4.85
C ALA A 143 12.45 8.31 -3.56
N THR A 144 13.38 9.26 -3.47
CA THR A 144 14.31 9.41 -2.34
C THR A 144 14.03 10.64 -1.46
N MET A 145 13.13 11.53 -1.90
CA MET A 145 12.78 12.74 -1.15
C MET A 145 11.63 12.49 -0.19
N VAL A 146 11.74 13.09 1.00
CA VAL A 146 10.59 13.21 1.92
C VAL A 146 9.70 14.37 1.50
N SER A 147 8.38 14.21 1.71
CA SER A 147 7.41 15.28 1.46
C SER A 147 6.58 15.55 2.71
N PRO A 148 6.65 16.76 3.28
CA PRO A 148 5.85 17.13 4.45
C PRO A 148 4.35 17.25 4.13
N LEU A 149 3.96 17.18 2.86
CA LEU A 149 2.55 17.21 2.43
C LEU A 149 1.86 15.84 2.58
N ILE A 150 2.62 14.74 2.54
CA ILE A 150 2.08 13.38 2.59
C ILE A 150 1.22 13.10 3.84
N PRO A 151 1.51 13.62 5.06
CA PRO A 151 0.61 13.47 6.20
C PRO A 151 -0.80 14.02 5.97
N PHE A 152 -0.94 15.00 5.11
CA PHE A 152 -2.23 15.65 4.78
C PHE A 152 -2.93 15.01 3.59
N SER A 153 -2.20 14.27 2.77
CA SER A 153 -2.70 13.54 1.60
C SER A 153 -2.00 12.18 1.49
N PRO A 154 -2.35 11.21 2.34
CA PRO A 154 -1.60 9.98 2.48
C PRO A 154 -1.55 9.20 1.17
N MET A 155 -0.33 9.02 0.67
CA MET A 155 -0.04 8.20 -0.50
C MET A 155 1.00 7.15 -0.12
N PRO A 156 0.75 5.85 -0.36
CA PRO A 156 1.73 4.80 -0.15
C PRO A 156 3.00 5.06 -0.96
N GLY A 157 4.17 4.72 -0.39
CA GLY A 157 5.46 5.00 -1.01
C GLY A 157 5.57 4.47 -2.44
N GLY A 158 5.22 3.21 -2.68
CA GLY A 158 5.23 2.62 -4.03
C GLY A 158 4.26 3.31 -5.00
N ALA A 159 3.09 3.73 -4.53
CA ALA A 159 2.15 4.49 -5.35
C ALA A 159 2.69 5.89 -5.68
N LEU A 160 3.38 6.54 -4.76
CA LEU A 160 4.03 7.83 -5.00
C LEU A 160 5.05 7.73 -6.14
N THR A 161 5.95 6.74 -6.10
CA THR A 161 6.94 6.52 -7.14
C THR A 161 6.29 6.23 -8.50
N ALA A 162 5.35 5.28 -8.56
CA ALA A 162 4.69 4.89 -9.80
C ALA A 162 3.90 6.05 -10.43
N ASN A 163 3.19 6.84 -9.62
CA ASN A 163 2.37 7.93 -10.11
C ASN A 163 3.19 9.14 -10.55
N THR A 164 4.26 9.48 -9.84
CA THR A 164 5.17 10.56 -10.28
C THR A 164 5.92 10.17 -11.55
N GLN A 165 6.31 8.90 -11.71
CA GLN A 165 6.89 8.40 -12.95
C GLN A 165 5.89 8.52 -14.11
N MET A 166 4.64 8.06 -13.92
CA MET A 166 3.59 8.20 -14.94
C MET A 166 3.36 9.67 -15.32
N MET A 167 3.31 10.58 -14.35
CA MET A 167 3.16 12.01 -14.62
C MET A 167 4.36 12.59 -15.37
N ARG A 168 5.58 12.15 -15.06
CA ARG A 168 6.81 12.54 -15.76
C ARG A 168 6.78 12.07 -17.22
N ASP A 169 6.43 10.82 -17.46
CA ASP A 169 6.36 10.23 -18.81
C ASP A 169 5.31 10.93 -19.68
N ASN A 170 4.25 11.47 -19.07
CA ASN A 170 3.21 12.23 -19.75
C ASN A 170 3.46 13.76 -19.76
N GLY A 171 4.59 14.26 -19.25
CA GLY A 171 4.93 15.68 -19.25
C GLY A 171 4.03 16.56 -18.38
N ILE A 172 3.44 16.00 -17.32
CA ILE A 172 2.50 16.69 -16.42
C ILE A 172 2.94 16.66 -14.94
N LEU A 173 4.22 16.41 -14.68
CA LEU A 173 4.74 16.27 -13.30
C LEU A 173 4.58 17.58 -12.50
N GLU A 174 4.59 18.73 -13.15
CA GLU A 174 4.35 20.03 -12.49
C GLU A 174 2.96 20.16 -11.86
N ARG A 175 1.99 19.31 -12.27
CA ARG A 175 0.65 19.27 -11.69
C ARG A 175 0.58 18.41 -10.43
N PHE A 176 1.68 17.75 -10.02
CA PHE A 176 1.69 16.87 -8.86
C PHE A 176 1.22 17.55 -7.56
N PRO A 177 1.63 18.79 -7.21
CA PRO A 177 1.10 19.48 -6.03
C PRO A 177 -0.44 19.64 -6.05
N ASP A 178 -1.02 19.97 -7.21
CA ASP A 178 -2.47 20.12 -7.36
C ASP A 178 -3.20 18.78 -7.14
N VAL A 179 -2.61 17.68 -7.62
CA VAL A 179 -3.16 16.34 -7.41
C VAL A 179 -3.12 15.95 -5.93
N ILE A 180 -2.01 16.25 -5.22
CA ILE A 180 -1.89 16.02 -3.79
C ILE A 180 -2.95 16.79 -3.00
N ASP A 181 -3.18 18.05 -3.34
CA ASP A 181 -4.23 18.87 -2.72
C ASP A 181 -5.63 18.27 -2.96
N ALA A 182 -5.91 17.85 -4.19
CA ALA A 182 -7.19 17.22 -4.55
C ALA A 182 -7.42 15.86 -3.87
N MET A 183 -6.36 15.11 -3.60
CA MET A 183 -6.46 13.80 -2.94
C MET A 183 -7.11 13.87 -1.57
N ARG A 184 -6.93 14.96 -0.84
CA ARG A 184 -7.54 15.12 0.49
C ARG A 184 -9.07 14.97 0.42
N GLU A 185 -9.71 15.72 -0.48
CA GLU A 185 -11.16 15.66 -0.68
C GLU A 185 -11.59 14.28 -1.18
N VAL A 186 -10.85 13.72 -2.14
CA VAL A 186 -11.13 12.40 -2.74
C VAL A 186 -11.11 11.29 -1.69
N VAL A 187 -10.12 11.29 -0.80
CA VAL A 187 -10.01 10.31 0.28
C VAL A 187 -11.13 10.48 1.30
N GLU A 188 -11.43 11.72 1.70
CA GLU A 188 -12.47 12.03 2.67
C GLU A 188 -13.85 11.62 2.14
N ARG A 189 -14.22 12.08 0.96
CA ARG A 189 -15.51 11.77 0.33
C ARG A 189 -15.64 10.30 -0.09
N GLY A 190 -14.51 9.60 -0.28
CA GLY A 190 -14.45 8.16 -0.55
C GLY A 190 -14.56 7.26 0.69
N GLY A 191 -14.73 7.82 1.90
CA GLY A 191 -14.94 7.06 3.12
C GLY A 191 -13.69 6.49 3.76
N TYR A 192 -12.51 7.08 3.47
CA TYR A 192 -11.22 6.71 4.08
C TYR A 192 -10.82 5.25 3.90
N GLY A 193 -11.11 4.63 2.76
CA GLY A 193 -10.64 3.28 2.45
C GLY A 193 -9.13 3.17 2.70
N THR A 194 -8.70 2.01 3.17
CA THR A 194 -7.29 1.78 3.50
C THR A 194 -6.41 2.02 2.28
N SER A 195 -5.53 3.02 2.36
CA SER A 195 -4.70 3.47 1.24
C SER A 195 -3.52 2.52 1.00
N VAL A 196 -3.83 1.32 0.51
CA VAL A 196 -2.89 0.32 -0.01
C VAL A 196 -3.33 -0.04 -1.42
N THR A 197 -2.48 -0.72 -2.17
CA THR A 197 -2.83 -1.19 -3.52
C THR A 197 -4.06 -2.13 -3.48
N PRO A 198 -5.08 -1.92 -4.30
CA PRO A 198 -5.20 -0.94 -5.39
C PRO A 198 -5.84 0.41 -5.00
N VAL A 199 -6.33 0.58 -3.76
CA VAL A 199 -7.12 1.74 -3.32
C VAL A 199 -6.34 3.06 -3.46
N SER A 200 -5.04 3.06 -3.17
CA SER A 200 -4.19 4.23 -3.37
C SER A 200 -4.17 4.71 -4.83
N GLN A 201 -4.21 3.79 -5.79
CA GLN A 201 -4.29 4.13 -7.21
C GLN A 201 -5.67 4.71 -7.57
N PHE A 202 -6.73 4.21 -6.96
CA PHE A 202 -8.08 4.74 -7.18
C PHE A 202 -8.19 6.19 -6.72
N TYR A 203 -7.65 6.50 -5.55
CA TYR A 203 -7.60 7.87 -5.04
C TYR A 203 -6.79 8.79 -5.94
N PHE A 204 -5.60 8.35 -6.35
CA PHE A 204 -4.77 9.15 -7.22
C PHE A 204 -5.42 9.40 -8.58
N GLN A 205 -5.96 8.38 -9.23
CA GLN A 205 -6.63 8.50 -10.52
C GLN A 205 -7.82 9.45 -10.44
N GLN A 206 -8.61 9.36 -9.36
CA GLN A 206 -9.73 10.29 -9.18
C GLN A 206 -9.26 11.71 -8.93
N ALA A 207 -8.23 11.92 -8.12
CA ALA A 207 -7.66 13.24 -7.88
C ALA A 207 -7.08 13.84 -9.17
N LEU A 208 -6.35 13.06 -9.96
CA LEU A 208 -5.84 13.46 -11.27
C LEU A 208 -6.98 13.85 -12.22
N ASN A 209 -8.05 13.06 -12.30
CA ASN A 209 -9.23 13.39 -13.10
C ASN A 209 -9.85 14.73 -12.65
N ASN A 210 -9.97 14.96 -11.35
CA ASN A 210 -10.52 16.20 -10.81
C ASN A 210 -9.65 17.42 -11.19
N VAL A 211 -8.33 17.28 -11.18
CA VAL A 211 -7.38 18.33 -11.58
C VAL A 211 -7.41 18.59 -13.07
N MET A 212 -7.42 17.54 -13.89
CA MET A 212 -7.30 17.66 -15.35
C MET A 212 -8.62 18.00 -16.05
N GLN A 213 -9.73 17.52 -15.54
CA GLN A 213 -11.04 17.64 -16.20
C GLN A 213 -12.03 18.52 -15.43
N GLY A 214 -11.72 18.83 -14.16
CA GLY A 214 -12.57 19.55 -13.23
C GLY A 214 -13.27 18.60 -12.23
N PRO A 215 -13.59 19.13 -11.01
CA PRO A 215 -14.08 18.33 -9.90
C PRO A 215 -15.29 17.46 -10.28
N TRP A 216 -15.18 16.16 -10.06
CA TRP A 216 -16.23 15.15 -10.21
C TRP A 216 -16.88 15.04 -11.59
N LYS A 217 -16.31 15.67 -12.63
CA LYS A 217 -16.80 15.55 -14.01
C LYS A 217 -16.60 14.16 -14.59
N ALA A 218 -15.54 13.49 -14.18
CA ALA A 218 -15.27 12.09 -14.52
C ALA A 218 -15.04 11.28 -13.25
N ILE A 219 -15.48 10.02 -13.25
CA ILE A 219 -15.25 9.08 -12.16
C ILE A 219 -14.29 8.00 -12.66
N ALA A 220 -13.17 7.84 -11.95
CA ALA A 220 -12.24 6.75 -12.19
C ALA A 220 -12.93 5.43 -11.85
N PRO A 221 -12.92 4.41 -12.74
CA PRO A 221 -13.70 3.19 -12.54
C PRO A 221 -13.40 2.47 -11.22
N GLY A 222 -12.13 2.39 -10.81
CA GLY A 222 -11.73 1.79 -9.54
C GLY A 222 -12.28 2.56 -8.34
N TYR A 223 -12.17 3.88 -8.34
CA TYR A 223 -12.72 4.73 -7.29
C TYR A 223 -14.25 4.61 -7.20
N GLY A 224 -14.93 4.68 -8.34
CA GLY A 224 -16.38 4.54 -8.40
C GLY A 224 -16.86 3.19 -7.88
N LYS A 225 -16.22 2.10 -8.29
CA LYS A 225 -16.53 0.76 -7.74
C LYS A 225 -16.27 0.68 -6.24
N MET A 226 -15.22 1.33 -5.74
CA MET A 226 -14.92 1.34 -4.30
C MET A 226 -16.04 2.03 -3.51
N VAL A 227 -16.46 3.25 -3.90
CA VAL A 227 -17.52 3.98 -3.18
C VAL A 227 -18.89 3.32 -3.33
N LEU A 228 -19.10 2.53 -4.37
CA LEU A 228 -20.31 1.71 -4.58
C LEU A 228 -20.30 0.38 -3.80
N GLY A 229 -19.21 0.03 -3.10
CA GLY A 229 -19.14 -1.17 -2.26
C GLY A 229 -18.59 -2.43 -2.92
N TYR A 230 -18.16 -2.38 -4.19
CA TYR A 230 -17.65 -3.56 -4.93
C TYR A 230 -16.29 -4.08 -4.41
N PHE A 231 -15.63 -3.35 -3.53
CA PHE A 231 -14.40 -3.77 -2.83
C PHE A 231 -14.60 -3.92 -1.32
N GLY A 232 -15.86 -4.01 -0.88
CA GLY A 232 -16.23 -4.12 0.53
C GLY A 232 -16.45 -2.75 1.20
N LYS A 233 -16.54 -2.78 2.52
CA LYS A 233 -16.87 -1.59 3.32
C LYS A 233 -15.64 -0.71 3.54
N THR A 234 -15.84 0.60 3.42
CA THR A 234 -14.89 1.61 3.87
C THR A 234 -15.04 1.88 5.38
N PRO A 235 -14.01 2.39 6.07
CA PRO A 235 -14.08 2.70 7.51
C PRO A 235 -15.20 3.67 7.89
N VAL A 236 -15.50 4.63 7.01
CA VAL A 236 -16.62 5.57 7.12
C VAL A 236 -17.45 5.44 5.86
N ALA A 237 -18.75 5.62 5.94
CA ALA A 237 -19.60 5.61 4.75
C ALA A 237 -19.13 6.68 3.74
N PRO A 238 -19.00 6.35 2.45
CA PRO A 238 -18.69 7.34 1.43
C PRO A 238 -19.78 8.42 1.35
N ASP A 239 -19.39 9.59 0.86
CA ASP A 239 -20.31 10.72 0.64
C ASP A 239 -21.46 10.30 -0.30
N PRO A 240 -22.74 10.45 0.11
CA PRO A 240 -23.89 10.05 -0.71
C PRO A 240 -23.96 10.71 -2.09
N GLU A 241 -23.47 11.94 -2.22
CA GLU A 241 -23.41 12.63 -3.51
C GLU A 241 -22.40 11.93 -4.44
N ILE A 242 -21.25 11.52 -3.91
CA ILE A 242 -20.24 10.80 -4.69
C ILE A 242 -20.74 9.41 -5.07
N VAL A 243 -21.41 8.70 -4.16
CA VAL A 243 -22.07 7.43 -4.47
C VAL A 243 -23.06 7.58 -5.64
N LYS A 244 -23.89 8.62 -5.60
CA LYS A 244 -24.84 8.91 -6.69
C LYS A 244 -24.13 9.17 -8.01
N ILE A 245 -23.12 10.06 -8.02
CA ILE A 245 -22.36 10.40 -9.22
C ILE A 245 -21.67 9.15 -9.79
N ALA A 246 -21.07 8.32 -8.93
CA ALA A 246 -20.42 7.08 -9.34
C ALA A 246 -21.41 6.09 -9.96
N SER A 247 -22.58 5.90 -9.34
CA SER A 247 -23.66 5.06 -9.89
C SER A 247 -24.10 5.52 -11.28
N GLU A 248 -24.40 6.81 -11.42
CA GLU A 248 -24.83 7.40 -12.71
C GLU A 248 -23.75 7.28 -13.80
N LYS A 249 -22.49 7.55 -13.45
CA LYS A 249 -21.36 7.53 -14.41
C LYS A 249 -20.94 6.13 -14.84
N LEU A 250 -21.01 5.16 -13.94
CA LEU A 250 -20.59 3.79 -14.21
C LEU A 250 -21.76 2.87 -14.64
N GLY A 251 -23.01 3.32 -14.45
CA GLY A 251 -24.17 2.47 -14.68
C GLY A 251 -24.25 1.28 -13.74
N LEU A 252 -23.76 1.43 -12.50
CA LEU A 252 -23.68 0.39 -11.49
C LEU A 252 -24.48 0.80 -10.25
N GLU A 253 -25.23 -0.13 -9.66
CA GLU A 253 -25.93 0.11 -8.40
C GLU A 253 -25.01 -0.11 -7.21
N PRO A 254 -25.17 0.65 -6.09
CA PRO A 254 -24.48 0.38 -4.85
C PRO A 254 -24.79 -1.02 -4.31
N THR A 255 -23.77 -1.68 -3.74
CA THR A 255 -23.92 -3.03 -3.17
C THR A 255 -23.34 -3.13 -1.77
N THR A 256 -23.90 -4.05 -0.98
CA THR A 256 -23.39 -4.48 0.32
C THR A 256 -23.06 -5.97 0.35
N GLU A 257 -23.09 -6.62 -0.80
CA GLU A 257 -22.74 -8.03 -0.96
C GLU A 257 -21.27 -8.27 -0.59
N LYS A 258 -20.97 -9.47 -0.14
CA LYS A 258 -19.58 -9.84 0.14
C LYS A 258 -18.78 -9.87 -1.16
N VAL A 259 -17.57 -9.32 -1.14
CA VAL A 259 -16.69 -9.27 -2.31
C VAL A 259 -16.37 -10.68 -2.83
N LEU A 260 -16.25 -11.66 -1.94
CA LEU A 260 -16.03 -13.06 -2.34
C LEU A 260 -17.20 -13.59 -3.15
N ASP A 261 -18.43 -13.37 -2.69
CA ASP A 261 -19.64 -13.83 -3.39
C ASP A 261 -19.78 -13.17 -4.78
N LEU A 262 -19.46 -11.85 -4.87
CA LEU A 262 -19.40 -11.14 -6.15
C LEU A 262 -18.32 -11.70 -7.09
N THR A 263 -17.19 -12.13 -6.55
CA THR A 263 -16.10 -12.71 -7.32
C THR A 263 -16.44 -14.12 -7.80
N GLU A 264 -17.05 -14.94 -6.95
CA GLU A 264 -17.49 -16.30 -7.30
C GLU A 264 -18.63 -16.30 -8.32
N ALA A 265 -19.48 -15.26 -8.28
CA ALA A 265 -20.54 -15.09 -9.27
C ALA A 265 -20.05 -14.66 -10.66
N ASP A 266 -18.81 -14.16 -10.77
CA ASP A 266 -18.21 -13.72 -12.03
C ASP A 266 -17.45 -14.88 -12.70
N PRO A 267 -18.01 -15.49 -13.76
CA PRO A 267 -17.39 -16.66 -14.41
C PRO A 267 -16.01 -16.33 -15.00
N THR A 268 -15.73 -15.06 -15.33
CA THR A 268 -14.44 -14.63 -15.93
C THR A 268 -13.29 -14.65 -14.92
N LYS A 269 -13.58 -14.77 -13.63
CA LYS A 269 -12.58 -14.87 -12.55
C LYS A 269 -12.27 -16.30 -12.13
N SER A 270 -12.92 -17.29 -12.73
CA SER A 270 -12.66 -18.70 -12.43
C SER A 270 -11.37 -19.20 -13.11
N LEU A 271 -10.69 -20.17 -12.50
CA LEU A 271 -9.55 -20.84 -13.14
C LEU A 271 -9.97 -21.55 -14.44
N GLY A 272 -11.18 -22.12 -14.47
CA GLY A 272 -11.72 -22.77 -15.68
C GLY A 272 -11.89 -21.80 -16.86
N HIS A 273 -12.20 -20.54 -16.62
CA HIS A 273 -12.21 -19.51 -17.67
C HIS A 273 -10.82 -19.36 -18.33
N TRP A 274 -9.79 -19.22 -17.53
CA TRP A 274 -8.43 -19.06 -18.03
C TRP A 274 -7.88 -20.33 -18.67
N GLU A 275 -8.24 -21.50 -18.16
CA GLU A 275 -7.93 -22.78 -18.80
C GLU A 275 -8.53 -22.88 -20.21
N ASN A 276 -9.77 -22.42 -20.40
CA ASN A 276 -10.42 -22.40 -21.70
C ASN A 276 -9.74 -21.41 -22.67
N ILE A 277 -9.38 -20.21 -22.19
CA ILE A 277 -8.62 -19.24 -23.01
C ILE A 277 -7.28 -19.84 -23.46
N LEU A 278 -6.53 -20.48 -22.56
CA LEU A 278 -5.25 -21.14 -22.93
C LEU A 278 -5.46 -22.18 -24.01
N LYS A 279 -6.52 -23.02 -23.93
CA LYS A 279 -6.85 -24.01 -24.95
C LYS A 279 -7.19 -23.36 -26.29
N GLU A 280 -7.98 -22.29 -26.29
CA GLU A 280 -8.34 -21.53 -27.49
C GLU A 280 -7.13 -20.91 -28.15
N GLU A 281 -6.16 -20.46 -27.37
CA GLU A 281 -4.90 -19.86 -27.82
C GLU A 281 -3.81 -20.89 -28.15
N GLY A 282 -4.12 -22.19 -28.02
CA GLY A 282 -3.18 -23.28 -28.34
C GLY A 282 -2.01 -23.40 -27.37
N ILE A 283 -2.17 -22.89 -26.14
CA ILE A 283 -1.17 -22.97 -25.08
C ILE A 283 -1.46 -24.19 -24.21
N GLU A 284 -0.41 -24.91 -23.79
CA GLU A 284 -0.54 -26.05 -22.90
C GLU A 284 -1.15 -25.63 -21.55
N THR A 285 -2.20 -26.34 -21.11
CA THR A 285 -2.90 -26.04 -19.85
C THR A 285 -2.24 -26.70 -18.65
N THR A 286 -0.96 -26.37 -18.42
CA THR A 286 -0.27 -26.75 -17.20
C THR A 286 -0.80 -25.92 -16.02
N GLU A 287 -0.64 -26.42 -14.81
CA GLU A 287 -1.00 -25.68 -13.59
C GLU A 287 -0.31 -24.32 -13.51
N GLU A 288 0.97 -24.25 -13.92
CA GLU A 288 1.74 -23.02 -14.00
C GLU A 288 1.16 -22.01 -15.02
N ASN A 289 0.84 -22.47 -16.24
CA ASN A 289 0.27 -21.61 -17.27
C ASN A 289 -1.11 -21.09 -16.89
N ILE A 290 -1.96 -21.93 -16.26
CA ILE A 290 -3.26 -21.50 -15.73
C ILE A 290 -3.09 -20.45 -14.65
N PHE A 291 -2.14 -20.64 -13.74
CA PHE A 291 -1.83 -19.65 -12.69
C PHE A 291 -1.35 -18.33 -13.27
N ILE A 292 -0.41 -18.38 -14.21
CA ILE A 292 0.14 -17.17 -14.88
C ILE A 292 -0.97 -16.44 -15.64
N ALA A 293 -1.81 -17.15 -16.39
CA ALA A 293 -2.92 -16.56 -17.12
C ALA A 293 -3.95 -15.93 -16.18
N ALA A 294 -4.33 -16.60 -15.10
CA ALA A 294 -5.28 -16.08 -14.12
C ALA A 294 -4.74 -14.85 -13.36
N ALA A 295 -3.44 -14.84 -13.02
CA ALA A 295 -2.81 -13.76 -12.28
C ALA A 295 -2.48 -12.55 -13.16
N CYS A 296 -2.01 -12.77 -14.40
CA CYS A 296 -1.50 -11.74 -15.30
C CYS A 296 -2.42 -11.39 -16.47
N GLN A 297 -3.53 -12.11 -16.63
CA GLN A 297 -4.54 -11.89 -17.67
C GLN A 297 -3.92 -11.92 -19.09
N GLU A 298 -4.15 -10.91 -19.93
CA GLU A 298 -3.62 -10.85 -21.29
C GLU A 298 -2.11 -11.03 -21.37
N LYS A 299 -1.35 -10.44 -20.44
CA LYS A 299 0.10 -10.62 -20.36
C LYS A 299 0.48 -12.07 -20.03
N GLY A 300 -0.37 -12.75 -19.25
CA GLY A 300 -0.19 -14.18 -18.95
C GLY A 300 -0.47 -15.11 -20.13
N ILE A 301 -1.12 -14.62 -21.18
CA ILE A 301 -1.31 -15.35 -22.45
C ILE A 301 -0.13 -15.09 -23.42
N THR A 302 0.35 -13.84 -23.50
CA THR A 302 1.47 -13.50 -24.41
C THR A 302 2.81 -14.06 -23.93
N PHE A 303 3.02 -14.15 -22.61
CA PHE A 303 4.27 -14.66 -22.03
C PHE A 303 4.62 -16.10 -22.46
N PRO A 304 3.73 -17.10 -22.35
CA PRO A 304 4.01 -18.47 -22.81
C PRO A 304 4.24 -18.56 -24.32
N LYS A 305 3.74 -17.60 -25.10
CA LYS A 305 3.98 -17.52 -26.54
C LYS A 305 5.34 -16.92 -26.89
N GLY A 306 6.07 -16.36 -25.91
CA GLY A 306 7.31 -15.65 -26.18
C GLY A 306 7.12 -14.29 -26.85
N GLU A 307 5.93 -13.69 -26.72
CA GLU A 307 5.54 -12.40 -27.31
C GLU A 307 5.62 -11.24 -26.29
N ALA A 308 6.13 -11.49 -25.05
CA ALA A 308 6.21 -10.52 -23.96
C ALA A 308 7.60 -9.86 -23.87
#